data_590da8633a9efe8fc8fcb294720643a7
#
_entry.id   590da8633a9efe8fc8fcb294720643a7
#
_cell.length_a   1.000
_cell.length_b   1.000
_cell.length_c   1.000
_cell.angle_alpha   90.00
_cell.angle_beta   90.00
_cell.angle_gamma   90.00
#
_symmetry.space_group_name_H-M   'P 1'
#
loop_
_entity.id
_entity.type
_entity.pdbx_description
1 polymer ?
#
loop_
_entity_poly.entity_id
_entity_poly.type
_entity_poly.pdbx_seq_one_letter_code
_entity_poly.pdbx_strand_id
1 'polypeptide(L)'
;MSVSSNCREDIVKWAQERLRADNYAIIYKRQGEDTTQKKIEKPQITPISTNRDARSAFLEEVQNSVVEPLKAEFINFDEDMSRKALAEGVELLYAKNELNDLFELSFTFNLGNDYDPAMSIARGYAALLGSKDLSLEEFKAQMYQLASSMYVSVSNNQTTINISGLQENLEATMALVEGYLRNLVGDDAILRNYKDSFLKGRHNRLFNQQTNFSALTQYALYGGEFIDRVTLSDAEVEALTSEELLERVARLFELEHRVTYYGPASLEAISEVITKHHAMAEEPT
;
A
#
# COMPACT_ATOMS: atom_id res chain seq x y z
N MET A 1 -34.11 -7.10 4.04
CA MET A 1 -33.92 -5.76 4.64
C MET A 1 -33.55 -4.84 3.51
N SER A 2 -34.39 -3.84 3.16
CA SER A 2 -34.08 -2.90 2.08
C SER A 2 -32.95 -1.99 2.56
N VAL A 3 -31.85 -1.95 1.82
CA VAL A 3 -30.83 -0.93 1.98
C VAL A 3 -31.48 0.37 1.53
N SER A 4 -31.85 1.24 2.47
CA SER A 4 -32.28 2.59 2.13
C SER A 4 -31.07 3.30 1.52
N SER A 5 -31.24 3.82 0.30
CA SER A 5 -30.24 4.68 -0.31
C SER A 5 -30.13 5.94 0.53
N ASN A 6 -29.14 6.02 1.42
CA ASN A 6 -28.82 7.25 2.13
C ASN A 6 -28.37 8.28 1.09
N CYS A 7 -29.19 9.31 0.88
CA CYS A 7 -28.80 10.38 -0.03
C CYS A 7 -27.79 11.32 0.68
N ARG A 8 -27.07 12.12 -0.09
CA ARG A 8 -26.10 13.11 0.43
C ARG A 8 -26.70 13.97 1.54
N GLU A 9 -27.96 14.33 1.42
CA GLU A 9 -28.68 15.18 2.35
C GLU A 9 -28.89 14.52 3.72
N ASP A 10 -29.15 13.20 3.74
CA ASP A 10 -29.29 12.44 4.99
C ASP A 10 -27.96 12.38 5.75
N ILE A 11 -26.84 12.20 5.03
CA ILE A 11 -25.50 12.18 5.62
C ILE A 11 -25.15 13.55 6.20
N VAL A 12 -25.40 14.62 5.45
CA VAL A 12 -25.17 16.00 5.91
C VAL A 12 -26.01 16.32 7.14
N LYS A 13 -27.30 15.97 7.14
CA LYS A 13 -28.19 16.16 8.28
C LYS A 13 -27.70 15.40 9.50
N TRP A 14 -27.35 14.14 9.34
CA TRP A 14 -26.80 13.33 10.42
C TRP A 14 -25.54 13.94 11.02
N ALA A 15 -24.62 14.41 10.15
CA ALA A 15 -23.40 15.06 10.59
C ALA A 15 -23.67 16.35 11.37
N GLN A 16 -24.56 17.21 10.90
CA GLN A 16 -24.98 18.44 11.58
C GLN A 16 -25.63 18.19 12.94
N GLU A 17 -26.39 17.11 13.07
CA GLU A 17 -27.04 16.74 14.34
C GLU A 17 -26.05 16.17 15.37
N ARG A 18 -24.97 15.50 14.93
CA ARG A 18 -24.05 14.77 15.80
C ARG A 18 -22.72 15.46 16.04
N LEU A 19 -22.17 16.12 15.03
CA LEU A 19 -20.86 16.79 15.08
C LEU A 19 -21.04 18.25 15.48
N ARG A 20 -21.62 18.50 16.65
CA ARG A 20 -21.88 19.85 17.15
C ARG A 20 -20.79 20.28 18.12
N ALA A 21 -20.63 21.60 18.27
CA ALA A 21 -19.66 22.22 19.17
C ALA A 21 -19.87 21.87 20.67
N ASP A 22 -21.07 21.39 21.04
CA ASP A 22 -21.45 20.97 22.39
C ASP A 22 -21.47 19.44 22.58
N ASN A 23 -21.04 18.67 21.59
CA ASN A 23 -21.11 17.20 21.60
C ASN A 23 -19.74 16.57 21.27
N TYR A 24 -18.70 16.98 21.98
CA TYR A 24 -17.37 16.35 21.90
C TYR A 24 -16.67 16.39 23.26
N ALA A 25 -15.67 15.50 23.43
CA ALA A 25 -14.79 15.50 24.57
C ALA A 25 -13.36 15.83 24.13
N ILE A 26 -12.67 16.69 24.88
CA ILE A 26 -11.27 17.01 24.62
C ILE A 26 -10.41 16.22 25.63
N ILE A 27 -9.50 15.41 25.12
CA ILE A 27 -8.54 14.66 25.91
C ILE A 27 -7.15 15.27 25.74
N TYR A 28 -6.58 15.79 26.83
CA TYR A 28 -5.23 16.33 26.83
C TYR A 28 -4.23 15.25 27.27
N LYS A 29 -3.32 14.87 26.39
CA LYS A 29 -2.15 14.04 26.73
C LYS A 29 -1.00 14.98 27.08
N ARG A 30 -0.59 15.00 28.34
CA ARG A 30 0.54 15.82 28.82
C ARG A 30 1.69 14.91 29.27
N GLN A 31 2.91 15.39 29.12
CA GLN A 31 4.08 14.71 29.69
C GLN A 31 4.13 14.97 31.20
N GLY A 32 4.41 13.93 31.98
CA GLY A 32 4.53 13.98 33.42
C GLY A 32 3.72 12.88 34.12
N GLU A 33 3.91 12.79 35.44
CA GLU A 33 3.17 11.87 36.30
C GLU A 33 1.93 12.58 36.87
N ASP A 34 0.76 12.00 36.73
CA ASP A 34 -0.46 12.50 37.31
C ASP A 34 -0.57 12.00 38.78
N THR A 35 -0.19 12.85 39.68
CA THR A 35 -0.26 12.56 41.14
C THR A 35 -1.67 12.74 41.73
N THR A 36 -2.62 13.23 40.94
CA THR A 36 -4.02 13.46 41.41
C THR A 36 -4.87 12.22 41.31
N GLN A 37 -4.43 11.18 40.59
CA GLN A 37 -5.16 9.93 40.47
C GLN A 37 -5.12 9.16 41.81
N LYS A 38 -6.28 9.00 42.42
CA LYS A 38 -6.42 8.10 43.57
C LYS A 38 -6.33 6.67 43.07
N LYS A 39 -5.34 5.93 43.57
CA LYS A 39 -5.23 4.49 43.32
C LYS A 39 -6.43 3.79 43.97
N ILE A 40 -7.33 3.30 43.22
CA ILE A 40 -8.48 2.52 43.71
C ILE A 40 -7.97 1.11 44.01
N GLU A 41 -8.23 0.59 45.19
CA GLU A 41 -7.94 -0.81 45.49
C GLU A 41 -8.68 -1.69 44.51
N LYS A 42 -7.95 -2.66 43.92
CA LYS A 42 -8.54 -3.59 42.94
C LYS A 42 -9.64 -4.39 43.64
N PRO A 43 -10.91 -4.26 43.21
CA PRO A 43 -11.99 -5.02 43.80
C PRO A 43 -11.73 -6.52 43.61
N GLN A 44 -12.15 -7.32 44.58
CA GLN A 44 -12.13 -8.77 44.47
C GLN A 44 -13.10 -9.18 43.37
N ILE A 45 -12.59 -9.63 42.23
CA ILE A 45 -13.43 -10.08 41.11
C ILE A 45 -13.82 -11.52 41.39
N THR A 46 -15.09 -11.78 41.61
CA THR A 46 -15.62 -13.13 41.67
C THR A 46 -15.40 -13.78 40.30
N PRO A 47 -14.72 -14.92 40.22
CA PRO A 47 -14.55 -15.60 38.93
C PRO A 47 -15.94 -15.96 38.35
N ILE A 48 -16.20 -15.42 37.16
CA ILE A 48 -17.41 -15.84 36.41
C ILE A 48 -17.10 -17.20 35.80
N SER A 49 -17.91 -18.18 36.14
CA SER A 49 -17.84 -19.48 35.47
C SER A 49 -18.16 -19.27 33.99
N THR A 50 -17.11 -19.33 33.15
CA THR A 50 -17.28 -19.27 31.70
C THR A 50 -17.63 -20.67 31.22
N ASN A 51 -18.82 -20.80 30.65
CA ASN A 51 -19.27 -22.05 30.05
C ASN A 51 -18.63 -22.21 28.65
N ARG A 52 -17.31 -22.40 28.64
CA ARG A 52 -16.53 -22.44 27.38
C ARG A 52 -16.84 -23.69 26.53
N ASP A 53 -17.36 -24.72 27.17
CA ASP A 53 -17.65 -26.01 26.54
C ASP A 53 -19.12 -26.16 26.13
N ALA A 54 -19.99 -25.22 26.53
CA ALA A 54 -21.38 -25.25 26.12
C ALA A 54 -21.51 -24.88 24.63
N ARG A 55 -22.12 -25.78 23.90
CA ARG A 55 -22.46 -25.61 22.49
C ARG A 55 -23.98 -25.56 22.35
N SER A 56 -24.48 -24.76 21.42
CA SER A 56 -25.90 -24.81 21.07
C SER A 56 -26.16 -26.08 20.23
N ALA A 57 -27.36 -26.62 20.29
CA ALA A 57 -27.76 -27.75 19.46
C ALA A 57 -27.54 -27.47 17.97
N PHE A 58 -27.74 -26.22 17.53
CA PHE A 58 -27.44 -25.78 16.15
C PHE A 58 -25.95 -25.89 15.81
N LEU A 59 -25.06 -25.48 16.71
CA LEU A 59 -23.62 -25.60 16.48
C LEU A 59 -23.17 -27.06 16.40
N GLU A 60 -23.75 -27.92 17.26
CA GLU A 60 -23.50 -29.36 17.22
C GLU A 60 -23.99 -29.99 15.91
N GLU A 61 -25.17 -29.59 15.42
CA GLU A 61 -25.70 -30.04 14.14
C GLU A 61 -24.80 -29.64 12.98
N VAL A 62 -24.34 -28.35 12.94
CA VAL A 62 -23.41 -27.86 11.91
C VAL A 62 -22.07 -28.58 11.97
N GLN A 63 -21.52 -28.82 13.16
CA GLN A 63 -20.23 -29.52 13.32
C GLN A 63 -20.30 -31.00 12.97
N ASN A 64 -21.45 -31.64 13.15
CA ASN A 64 -21.66 -33.04 12.81
C ASN A 64 -22.21 -33.23 11.38
N SER A 65 -22.51 -32.15 10.67
CA SER A 65 -22.93 -32.23 9.27
C SER A 65 -21.79 -32.82 8.42
N VAL A 66 -22.13 -33.76 7.55
CA VAL A 66 -21.19 -34.29 6.56
C VAL A 66 -21.00 -33.28 5.46
N VAL A 67 -19.87 -32.60 5.45
CA VAL A 67 -19.49 -31.67 4.39
C VAL A 67 -18.52 -32.39 3.44
N GLU A 68 -18.82 -32.38 2.14
CA GLU A 68 -17.84 -32.87 1.17
C GLU A 68 -16.56 -32.03 1.27
N PRO A 69 -15.39 -32.65 1.35
CA PRO A 69 -14.15 -31.90 1.40
C PRO A 69 -13.99 -31.09 0.11
N LEU A 70 -13.60 -29.82 0.28
CA LEU A 70 -13.26 -28.97 -0.86
C LEU A 70 -12.14 -29.62 -1.65
N LYS A 71 -12.34 -29.79 -2.95
CA LYS A 71 -11.28 -30.21 -3.86
C LYS A 71 -10.34 -29.04 -4.08
N ALA A 72 -9.04 -29.27 -3.90
CA ALA A 72 -8.04 -28.27 -4.22
C ALA A 72 -8.03 -28.05 -5.74
N GLU A 73 -8.28 -26.83 -6.19
CA GLU A 73 -8.08 -26.41 -7.57
C GLU A 73 -6.68 -25.75 -7.63
N PHE A 74 -5.81 -26.33 -8.44
CA PHE A 74 -4.46 -25.81 -8.64
C PHE A 74 -4.45 -24.95 -9.91
N ILE A 75 -3.85 -23.75 -9.81
CA ILE A 75 -3.64 -22.89 -10.96
C ILE A 75 -2.67 -23.59 -11.92
N ASN A 76 -3.08 -23.73 -13.18
CA ASN A 76 -2.22 -24.12 -14.28
C ASN A 76 -1.75 -22.88 -15.02
N PHE A 77 -0.52 -22.44 -14.75
CA PHE A 77 0.02 -21.19 -15.32
C PHE A 77 0.09 -21.17 -16.85
N ASP A 78 0.06 -22.32 -17.51
CA ASP A 78 0.07 -22.41 -18.97
C ASP A 78 -1.33 -22.31 -19.59
N GLU A 79 -2.38 -22.61 -18.82
CA GLU A 79 -3.78 -22.57 -19.26
C GLU A 79 -4.54 -21.34 -18.72
N ASP A 80 -4.32 -21.01 -17.45
CA ASP A 80 -5.05 -19.95 -16.74
C ASP A 80 -4.46 -18.56 -16.95
N MET A 81 -3.23 -18.47 -17.50
CA MET A 81 -2.53 -17.21 -17.70
C MET A 81 -1.92 -17.14 -19.11
N SER A 82 -2.08 -15.99 -19.75
CA SER A 82 -1.42 -15.68 -21.02
C SER A 82 -0.21 -14.78 -20.81
N ARG A 83 0.81 -14.94 -21.67
CA ARG A 83 2.01 -14.10 -21.68
C ARG A 83 2.13 -13.40 -23.03
N LYS A 84 2.55 -12.14 -23.02
CA LYS A 84 2.79 -11.34 -24.22
C LYS A 84 3.94 -10.38 -23.99
N ALA A 85 4.95 -10.41 -24.87
CA ALA A 85 5.96 -9.37 -24.90
C ALA A 85 5.33 -8.07 -25.41
N LEU A 86 5.44 -6.99 -24.65
CA LEU A 86 5.00 -5.64 -25.03
C LEU A 86 6.13 -4.86 -25.69
N ALA A 87 7.35 -5.00 -25.18
CA ALA A 87 8.60 -4.45 -25.71
C ALA A 87 9.76 -5.35 -25.27
N GLU A 88 11.00 -5.01 -25.69
CA GLU A 88 12.18 -5.65 -25.15
C GLU A 88 12.27 -5.45 -23.63
N GLY A 89 12.49 -6.51 -22.86
CA GLY A 89 12.52 -6.46 -21.40
C GLY A 89 11.19 -6.20 -20.69
N VAL A 90 10.06 -6.08 -21.43
CA VAL A 90 8.74 -5.82 -20.84
C VAL A 90 7.74 -6.91 -21.22
N GLU A 91 7.35 -7.73 -20.24
CA GLU A 91 6.40 -8.84 -20.41
C GLU A 91 5.07 -8.56 -19.71
N LEU A 92 3.96 -8.77 -20.40
CA LEU A 92 2.62 -8.76 -19.82
C LEU A 92 2.21 -10.17 -19.42
N LEU A 93 1.87 -10.37 -18.15
CA LEU A 93 1.14 -11.52 -17.63
C LEU A 93 -0.33 -11.15 -17.54
N TYR A 94 -1.17 -11.91 -18.20
CA TYR A 94 -2.59 -11.63 -18.32
C TYR A 94 -3.42 -12.78 -17.78
N ALA A 95 -4.41 -12.44 -16.93
CA ALA A 95 -5.49 -13.34 -16.55
C ALA A 95 -6.82 -12.58 -16.64
N LYS A 96 -7.84 -13.25 -17.19
CA LYS A 96 -9.15 -12.63 -17.36
C LYS A 96 -9.96 -12.70 -16.07
N ASN A 97 -10.52 -11.58 -15.65
CA ASN A 97 -11.53 -11.53 -14.59
C ASN A 97 -12.92 -11.75 -15.21
N GLU A 98 -13.56 -12.88 -14.87
CA GLU A 98 -14.91 -13.21 -15.33
C GLU A 98 -15.97 -12.97 -14.24
N LEU A 99 -15.56 -12.46 -13.07
CA LEU A 99 -16.44 -12.35 -11.90
C LEU A 99 -17.08 -10.97 -11.76
N ASN A 100 -16.37 -9.92 -12.18
CA ASN A 100 -16.82 -8.53 -12.04
C ASN A 100 -16.04 -7.60 -12.99
N ASP A 101 -16.40 -6.31 -12.98
CA ASP A 101 -15.81 -5.28 -13.84
C ASP A 101 -14.62 -4.54 -13.18
N LEU A 102 -13.93 -5.16 -12.21
CA LEU A 102 -12.75 -4.60 -11.60
C LEU A 102 -11.48 -5.05 -12.31
N PHE A 103 -10.51 -4.16 -12.38
CA PHE A 103 -9.16 -4.48 -12.82
C PHE A 103 -8.13 -4.31 -11.70
N GLU A 104 -7.10 -5.12 -11.77
CA GLU A 104 -5.82 -4.96 -11.05
C GLU A 104 -4.70 -4.95 -12.08
N LEU A 105 -3.86 -3.92 -12.05
CA LEU A 105 -2.72 -3.72 -12.92
C LEU A 105 -1.49 -3.42 -12.08
N SER A 106 -0.42 -4.17 -12.27
CA SER A 106 0.83 -4.01 -11.52
C SER A 106 2.02 -3.92 -12.44
N PHE A 107 2.92 -2.98 -12.16
CA PHE A 107 4.24 -2.86 -12.78
C PHE A 107 5.28 -3.26 -11.75
N THR A 108 6.01 -4.35 -11.98
CA THR A 108 6.99 -4.92 -11.04
C THR A 108 8.39 -4.81 -11.61
N PHE A 109 9.23 -4.02 -10.95
CA PHE A 109 10.63 -3.74 -11.27
C PHE A 109 11.52 -4.54 -10.32
N ASN A 110 12.59 -5.18 -10.83
CA ASN A 110 13.54 -5.95 -10.04
C ASN A 110 14.57 -5.05 -9.32
N LEU A 111 14.10 -3.98 -8.72
CA LEU A 111 14.87 -3.03 -7.92
C LEU A 111 14.19 -2.79 -6.58
N GLY A 112 14.81 -3.21 -5.49
CA GLY A 112 14.33 -3.04 -4.13
C GLY A 112 15.43 -2.59 -3.17
N ASN A 113 15.14 -2.59 -1.86
CA ASN A 113 16.06 -2.06 -0.84
C ASN A 113 17.40 -2.80 -0.73
N ASP A 114 17.49 -4.07 -1.14
CA ASP A 114 18.76 -4.82 -1.12
C ASP A 114 19.74 -4.35 -2.21
N TYR A 115 19.22 -3.68 -3.25
CA TYR A 115 19.98 -3.10 -4.35
C TYR A 115 20.20 -1.59 -4.20
N ASP A 116 19.18 -0.87 -3.76
CA ASP A 116 19.23 0.55 -3.44
C ASP A 116 18.48 0.84 -2.11
N PRO A 117 19.21 0.96 -0.99
CA PRO A 117 18.62 1.20 0.34
C PRO A 117 17.79 2.49 0.44
N ALA A 118 17.95 3.43 -0.51
CA ALA A 118 17.18 4.66 -0.55
C ALA A 118 15.81 4.51 -1.24
N MET A 119 15.51 3.37 -1.88
CA MET A 119 14.25 3.18 -2.62
C MET A 119 12.99 3.37 -1.74
N SER A 120 12.99 2.83 -0.52
CA SER A 120 11.85 3.04 0.40
C SER A 120 11.71 4.51 0.80
N ILE A 121 12.81 5.25 0.90
CA ILE A 121 12.81 6.69 1.22
C ILE A 121 12.31 7.47 0.00
N ALA A 122 12.80 7.16 -1.19
CA ALA A 122 12.36 7.77 -2.45
C ALA A 122 10.85 7.59 -2.65
N ARG A 123 10.35 6.37 -2.48
CA ARG A 123 8.92 6.06 -2.54
C ARG A 123 8.12 6.84 -1.49
N GLY A 124 8.60 6.88 -0.25
CA GLY A 124 7.90 7.59 0.83
C GLY A 124 7.85 9.09 0.61
N TYR A 125 8.92 9.68 0.10
CA TYR A 125 8.98 11.09 -0.29
C TYR A 125 8.08 11.39 -1.50
N ALA A 126 8.17 10.61 -2.57
CA ALA A 126 7.35 10.75 -3.78
C ALA A 126 5.84 10.73 -3.48
N ALA A 127 5.41 9.94 -2.49
CA ALA A 127 4.00 9.86 -2.07
C ALA A 127 3.45 11.14 -1.41
N LEU A 128 4.31 12.12 -1.10
CA LEU A 128 3.95 13.42 -0.51
C LEU A 128 3.98 14.58 -1.51
N LEU A 129 4.46 14.33 -2.72
CA LEU A 129 4.67 15.36 -3.72
C LEU A 129 3.47 15.55 -4.65
N GLY A 130 3.37 16.71 -5.26
CA GLY A 130 2.57 16.95 -6.46
C GLY A 130 3.40 16.77 -7.73
N SER A 131 2.75 16.87 -8.87
CA SER A 131 3.37 16.95 -10.18
C SER A 131 3.39 18.39 -10.70
N LYS A 132 3.98 18.61 -11.89
CA LYS A 132 3.95 19.92 -12.58
C LYS A 132 2.55 20.42 -12.84
N ASP A 133 1.60 19.53 -13.09
CA ASP A 133 0.26 19.84 -13.55
C ASP A 133 -0.81 19.70 -12.46
N LEU A 134 -0.54 18.88 -11.42
CA LEU A 134 -1.50 18.54 -10.38
C LEU A 134 -0.85 18.56 -9.01
N SER A 135 -1.50 19.19 -8.05
CA SER A 135 -1.19 18.98 -6.64
C SER A 135 -1.55 17.55 -6.21
N LEU A 136 -0.99 17.10 -5.10
CA LEU A 136 -1.32 15.79 -4.51
C LEU A 136 -2.83 15.66 -4.20
N GLU A 137 -3.47 16.74 -3.76
CA GLU A 137 -4.91 16.77 -3.45
C GLU A 137 -5.75 16.63 -4.72
N GLU A 138 -5.40 17.34 -5.78
CA GLU A 138 -6.08 17.23 -7.08
C GLU A 138 -5.90 15.85 -7.70
N PHE A 139 -4.70 15.29 -7.66
CA PHE A 139 -4.45 13.91 -8.10
C PHE A 139 -5.34 12.92 -7.35
N LYS A 140 -5.37 12.98 -6.01
CA LYS A 140 -6.23 12.11 -5.20
C LYS A 140 -7.72 12.30 -5.50
N ALA A 141 -8.15 13.54 -5.74
CA ALA A 141 -9.54 13.82 -6.09
C ALA A 141 -9.91 13.23 -7.45
N GLN A 142 -9.02 13.32 -8.45
CA GLN A 142 -9.24 12.70 -9.77
C GLN A 142 -9.24 11.18 -9.70
N MET A 143 -8.31 10.56 -8.96
CA MET A 143 -8.32 9.11 -8.71
C MET A 143 -9.63 8.65 -8.06
N TYR A 144 -10.13 9.41 -7.09
CA TYR A 144 -11.42 9.12 -6.46
C TYR A 144 -12.60 9.22 -7.44
N GLN A 145 -12.62 10.24 -8.31
CA GLN A 145 -13.66 10.39 -9.35
C GLN A 145 -13.65 9.23 -10.35
N LEU A 146 -12.46 8.69 -10.64
CA LEU A 146 -12.30 7.49 -11.50
C LEU A 146 -12.59 6.17 -10.75
N ALA A 147 -12.99 6.24 -9.48
CA ALA A 147 -13.15 5.05 -8.62
C ALA A 147 -11.93 4.13 -8.67
N SER A 148 -10.73 4.72 -8.72
CA SER A 148 -9.46 4.02 -8.86
C SER A 148 -8.52 4.34 -7.71
N SER A 149 -7.60 3.43 -7.46
CA SER A 149 -6.55 3.59 -6.45
C SER A 149 -5.18 3.25 -7.02
N MET A 150 -4.15 3.86 -6.46
CA MET A 150 -2.75 3.57 -6.75
C MET A 150 -1.97 3.46 -5.44
N TYR A 151 -1.10 2.49 -5.34
CA TYR A 151 -0.07 2.46 -4.31
C TYR A 151 1.23 1.88 -4.84
N VAL A 152 2.35 2.35 -4.29
CA VAL A 152 3.68 1.85 -4.62
C VAL A 152 4.21 1.10 -3.40
N SER A 153 4.70 -0.12 -3.61
CA SER A 153 5.37 -0.92 -2.59
C SER A 153 6.83 -1.14 -2.97
N VAL A 154 7.70 -1.10 -1.97
CA VAL A 154 9.13 -1.44 -2.11
C VAL A 154 9.42 -2.57 -1.14
N SER A 155 9.87 -3.69 -1.67
CA SER A 155 10.35 -4.85 -0.91
C SER A 155 11.89 -4.89 -0.93
N ASN A 156 12.45 -5.97 -0.44
CA ASN A 156 13.90 -6.17 -0.48
C ASN A 156 14.46 -6.19 -1.90
N ASN A 157 13.78 -6.87 -2.82
CA ASN A 157 14.28 -7.13 -4.17
C ASN A 157 13.45 -6.50 -5.29
N GLN A 158 12.29 -5.91 -5.00
CA GLN A 158 11.36 -5.41 -6.00
C GLN A 158 10.67 -4.12 -5.57
N THR A 159 10.37 -3.30 -6.56
CA THR A 159 9.41 -2.18 -6.45
C THR A 159 8.22 -2.48 -7.33
N THR A 160 7.02 -2.33 -6.79
CA THR A 160 5.78 -2.58 -7.54
C THR A 160 4.86 -1.37 -7.45
N ILE A 161 4.40 -0.91 -8.60
CA ILE A 161 3.33 0.09 -8.73
C ILE A 161 2.04 -0.67 -9.00
N ASN A 162 1.07 -0.54 -8.11
CA ASN A 162 -0.23 -1.22 -8.20
C ASN A 162 -1.32 -0.19 -8.48
N ILE A 163 -2.17 -0.48 -9.46
CA ILE A 163 -3.31 0.34 -9.86
C ILE A 163 -4.53 -0.58 -9.90
N SER A 164 -5.64 -0.14 -9.34
CA SER A 164 -6.88 -0.90 -9.37
C SER A 164 -8.09 0.02 -9.49
N GLY A 165 -9.18 -0.48 -10.05
CA GLY A 165 -10.39 0.30 -10.23
C GLY A 165 -11.43 -0.37 -11.12
N LEU A 166 -12.40 0.44 -11.61
CA LEU A 166 -13.37 0.00 -12.57
C LEU A 166 -12.76 -0.05 -13.98
N GLN A 167 -13.02 -1.14 -14.71
CA GLN A 167 -12.47 -1.35 -16.05
C GLN A 167 -12.79 -0.21 -17.04
N GLU A 168 -13.96 0.37 -16.97
CA GLU A 168 -14.35 1.50 -17.82
C GLU A 168 -13.46 2.72 -17.67
N ASN A 169 -12.80 2.87 -16.51
CA ASN A 169 -11.91 3.99 -16.19
C ASN A 169 -10.42 3.66 -16.34
N LEU A 170 -10.06 2.43 -16.73
CA LEU A 170 -8.67 1.98 -16.78
C LEU A 170 -7.78 2.88 -17.63
N GLU A 171 -8.18 3.24 -18.83
CA GLU A 171 -7.39 4.06 -19.74
C GLU A 171 -7.16 5.48 -19.17
N ALA A 172 -8.21 6.10 -18.63
CA ALA A 172 -8.11 7.42 -17.98
C ALA A 172 -7.24 7.36 -16.72
N THR A 173 -7.36 6.29 -15.94
CA THR A 173 -6.53 6.06 -14.74
C THR A 173 -5.06 5.88 -15.11
N MET A 174 -4.75 5.11 -16.15
CA MET A 174 -3.39 4.94 -16.66
C MET A 174 -2.78 6.27 -17.10
N ALA A 175 -3.50 7.06 -17.91
CA ALA A 175 -3.04 8.37 -18.36
C ALA A 175 -2.76 9.32 -17.18
N LEU A 176 -3.63 9.32 -16.17
CA LEU A 176 -3.48 10.14 -14.97
C LEU A 176 -2.26 9.72 -14.14
N VAL A 177 -2.10 8.43 -13.87
CA VAL A 177 -1.01 7.89 -13.05
C VAL A 177 0.35 8.10 -13.73
N GLU A 178 0.48 7.75 -15.01
CA GLU A 178 1.71 7.92 -15.78
C GLU A 178 2.10 9.41 -15.87
N GLY A 179 1.13 10.27 -16.21
CA GLY A 179 1.35 11.71 -16.27
C GLY A 179 1.81 12.29 -14.93
N TYR A 180 1.24 11.80 -13.83
CA TYR A 180 1.59 12.26 -12.49
C TYR A 180 2.98 11.79 -12.06
N LEU A 181 3.28 10.49 -12.14
CA LEU A 181 4.53 9.91 -11.66
C LEU A 181 5.76 10.40 -12.44
N ARG A 182 5.62 10.61 -13.74
CA ARG A 182 6.72 11.11 -14.59
C ARG A 182 7.00 12.60 -14.43
N ASN A 183 6.08 13.35 -13.85
CA ASN A 183 6.18 14.81 -13.70
C ASN A 183 6.21 15.26 -12.24
N LEU A 184 6.61 14.40 -11.31
CA LEU A 184 6.75 14.77 -9.90
C LEU A 184 7.67 15.97 -9.73
N VAL A 185 7.31 16.88 -8.83
CA VAL A 185 8.10 18.07 -8.52
C VAL A 185 8.61 18.00 -7.09
N GLY A 186 9.92 18.10 -6.93
CA GLY A 186 10.56 18.09 -5.62
C GLY A 186 10.24 19.32 -4.79
N ASP A 187 10.17 19.12 -3.47
CA ASP A 187 9.98 20.18 -2.47
C ASP A 187 10.90 19.91 -1.27
N ASP A 188 11.88 20.77 -1.07
CA ASP A 188 12.88 20.63 -0.01
C ASP A 188 12.30 20.77 1.40
N ALA A 189 11.18 21.51 1.56
CA ALA A 189 10.52 21.62 2.85
C ALA A 189 9.79 20.31 3.20
N ILE A 190 9.12 19.71 2.23
CA ILE A 190 8.50 18.39 2.37
C ILE A 190 9.59 17.34 2.65
N LEU A 191 10.71 17.36 1.90
CA LEU A 191 11.82 16.42 2.12
C LEU A 191 12.38 16.52 3.53
N ARG A 192 12.63 17.72 4.04
CA ARG A 192 13.14 17.96 5.38
C ARG A 192 12.20 17.36 6.44
N ASN A 193 10.92 17.69 6.36
CA ASN A 193 9.92 17.18 7.30
C ASN A 193 9.79 15.64 7.23
N TYR A 194 9.93 15.08 6.02
CA TYR A 194 9.89 13.64 5.82
C TYR A 194 11.09 12.95 6.46
N LYS A 195 12.32 13.46 6.26
CA LYS A 195 13.54 12.95 6.90
C LYS A 195 13.46 13.01 8.42
N ASP A 196 13.04 14.15 8.98
CA ASP A 196 12.86 14.32 10.44
C ASP A 196 11.89 13.27 10.99
N SER A 197 10.77 13.05 10.31
CA SER A 197 9.77 12.04 10.69
C SER A 197 10.32 10.61 10.56
N PHE A 198 11.05 10.33 9.49
CA PHE A 198 11.67 9.03 9.22
C PHE A 198 12.71 8.67 10.30
N LEU A 199 13.63 9.58 10.60
CA LEU A 199 14.68 9.40 11.61
C LEU A 199 14.09 9.28 13.02
N LYS A 200 13.09 10.09 13.35
CA LYS A 200 12.33 9.95 14.60
C LYS A 200 11.64 8.59 14.69
N GLY A 201 11.03 8.12 13.58
CA GLY A 201 10.43 6.79 13.51
C GLY A 201 11.46 5.68 13.71
N ARG A 202 12.66 5.82 13.15
CA ARG A 202 13.80 4.90 13.36
C ARG A 202 14.23 4.88 14.83
N HIS A 203 14.39 6.03 15.46
CA HIS A 203 14.72 6.12 16.87
C HIS A 203 13.65 5.48 17.76
N ASN A 204 12.37 5.72 17.49
CA ASN A 204 11.28 5.14 18.27
C ASN A 204 11.21 3.60 18.17
N ARG A 205 11.66 3.01 17.07
CA ARG A 205 11.73 1.55 16.91
C ARG A 205 12.68 0.89 17.91
N LEU A 206 13.71 1.58 18.39
CA LEU A 206 14.64 1.06 19.39
C LEU A 206 13.95 0.72 20.73
N PHE A 207 12.78 1.30 20.99
CA PHE A 207 11.98 1.03 22.20
C PHE A 207 10.95 -0.10 21.99
N ASN A 208 10.89 -0.69 20.78
CA ASN A 208 9.97 -1.77 20.48
C ASN A 208 10.69 -3.13 20.53
N GLN A 209 10.26 -4.00 21.46
CA GLN A 209 10.88 -5.31 21.69
C GLN A 209 10.85 -6.19 20.44
N GLN A 210 9.72 -6.24 19.71
CA GLN A 210 9.58 -7.09 18.52
C GLN A 210 10.50 -6.62 17.39
N THR A 211 10.62 -5.32 17.19
CA THR A 211 11.52 -4.75 16.18
C THR A 211 12.99 -5.06 16.50
N ASN A 212 13.38 -4.93 17.78
CA ASN A 212 14.74 -5.26 18.22
C ASN A 212 15.03 -6.76 18.05
N PHE A 213 14.07 -7.62 18.37
CA PHE A 213 14.21 -9.06 18.15
C PHE A 213 14.35 -9.42 16.67
N SER A 214 13.55 -8.78 15.80
CA SER A 214 13.67 -8.95 14.34
C SER A 214 15.02 -8.48 13.82
N ALA A 215 15.53 -7.35 14.29
CA ALA A 215 16.87 -6.84 13.93
C ALA A 215 17.98 -7.80 14.38
N LEU A 216 17.89 -8.34 15.60
CA LEU A 216 18.83 -9.34 16.11
C LEU A 216 18.80 -10.62 15.26
N THR A 217 17.60 -11.07 14.87
CA THR A 217 17.44 -12.24 14.01
C THR A 217 18.09 -12.03 12.64
N GLN A 218 17.87 -10.88 12.02
CA GLN A 218 18.51 -10.54 10.73
C GLN A 218 20.03 -10.49 10.87
N TYR A 219 20.55 -9.88 11.93
CA TYR A 219 21.99 -9.85 12.20
C TYR A 219 22.57 -11.26 12.36
N ALA A 220 21.87 -12.14 13.10
CA ALA A 220 22.31 -13.51 13.31
C ALA A 220 22.29 -14.35 12.04
N LEU A 221 21.38 -14.08 11.11
CA LEU A 221 21.25 -14.82 9.84
C LEU A 221 22.19 -14.32 8.76
N TYR A 222 22.37 -13.00 8.65
CA TYR A 222 23.04 -12.38 7.50
C TYR A 222 24.34 -11.66 7.84
N GLY A 223 24.63 -11.42 9.13
CA GLY A 223 25.83 -10.72 9.58
C GLY A 223 25.74 -9.18 9.43
N GLY A 224 26.73 -8.47 10.02
CA GLY A 224 26.77 -7.01 10.02
C GLY A 224 26.99 -6.38 8.66
N GLU A 225 27.90 -6.95 7.85
CA GLU A 225 28.22 -6.43 6.51
C GLU A 225 27.01 -6.36 5.57
N PHE A 226 26.13 -7.36 5.65
CA PHE A 226 24.89 -7.33 4.88
C PHE A 226 23.99 -6.20 5.35
N ILE A 227 23.78 -6.07 6.67
CA ILE A 227 22.92 -5.03 7.25
C ILE A 227 23.43 -3.63 6.89
N ASP A 228 24.74 -3.40 7.01
CA ASP A 228 25.36 -2.11 6.66
C ASP A 228 25.19 -1.76 5.17
N ARG A 229 25.21 -2.76 4.30
CA ARG A 229 24.99 -2.56 2.86
C ARG A 229 23.55 -2.19 2.51
N VAL A 230 22.54 -2.79 3.20
CA VAL A 230 21.12 -2.61 2.87
C VAL A 230 20.42 -1.57 3.74
N THR A 231 21.17 -0.87 4.61
CA THR A 231 20.61 0.12 5.55
C THR A 231 21.43 1.40 5.51
N LEU A 232 20.82 2.49 5.11
CA LEU A 232 21.46 3.80 5.20
C LEU A 232 21.64 4.22 6.66
N SER A 233 22.80 4.78 6.99
CA SER A 233 23.03 5.47 8.26
C SER A 233 22.18 6.74 8.36
N ASP A 234 22.02 7.28 9.55
CA ASP A 234 21.28 8.54 9.76
C ASP A 234 21.93 9.70 8.98
N ALA A 235 23.27 9.74 8.91
CA ALA A 235 24.01 10.76 8.16
C ALA A 235 23.77 10.64 6.65
N GLU A 236 23.71 9.42 6.09
CA GLU A 236 23.38 9.21 4.69
C GLU A 236 21.93 9.60 4.39
N VAL A 237 20.97 9.29 5.27
CA VAL A 237 19.58 9.75 5.13
C VAL A 237 19.50 11.27 5.14
N GLU A 238 20.23 11.94 6.04
CA GLU A 238 20.31 13.41 6.11
C GLU A 238 20.89 14.02 4.83
N ALA A 239 21.87 13.37 4.21
CA ALA A 239 22.54 13.84 3.00
C ALA A 239 21.71 13.71 1.73
N LEU A 240 20.69 12.81 1.68
CA LEU A 240 19.86 12.62 0.48
C LEU A 240 19.22 13.93 0.01
N THR A 241 19.23 14.18 -1.28
CA THR A 241 18.61 15.34 -1.89
C THR A 241 17.26 14.98 -2.56
N SER A 242 16.44 15.98 -2.83
CA SER A 242 15.20 15.82 -3.56
C SER A 242 15.44 15.28 -4.97
N GLU A 243 16.45 15.78 -5.64
CA GLU A 243 16.85 15.35 -6.99
C GLU A 243 17.25 13.88 -7.04
N GLU A 244 18.13 13.44 -6.15
CA GLU A 244 18.54 12.02 -6.05
C GLU A 244 17.39 11.07 -5.78
N LEU A 245 16.42 11.48 -4.97
CA LEU A 245 15.25 10.64 -4.67
C LEU A 245 14.27 10.57 -5.85
N LEU A 246 14.08 11.67 -6.58
CA LEU A 246 13.23 11.70 -7.78
C LEU A 246 13.87 10.96 -8.96
N GLU A 247 15.20 11.04 -9.10
CA GLU A 247 15.95 10.27 -10.11
C GLU A 247 15.73 8.76 -9.93
N ARG A 248 15.71 8.26 -8.68
CA ARG A 248 15.39 6.85 -8.38
C ARG A 248 13.99 6.45 -8.84
N VAL A 249 13.02 7.33 -8.65
CA VAL A 249 11.65 7.07 -9.12
C VAL A 249 11.57 7.09 -10.65
N ALA A 250 12.23 8.06 -11.29
CA ALA A 250 12.28 8.17 -12.75
C ALA A 250 12.97 6.97 -13.40
N ARG A 251 14.07 6.50 -12.80
CA ARG A 251 14.84 5.35 -13.29
C ARG A 251 14.03 4.05 -13.34
N LEU A 252 12.99 3.88 -12.49
CA LEU A 252 12.14 2.69 -12.57
C LEU A 252 11.57 2.47 -13.98
N PHE A 253 11.22 3.54 -14.67
CA PHE A 253 10.62 3.48 -16.01
C PHE A 253 11.64 3.16 -17.12
N GLU A 254 12.92 3.06 -16.78
CA GLU A 254 14.01 2.68 -17.70
C GLU A 254 14.44 1.21 -17.54
N LEU A 255 13.93 0.54 -16.49
CA LEU A 255 14.29 -0.84 -16.16
C LEU A 255 13.42 -1.85 -16.93
N GLU A 256 14.01 -3.04 -17.13
CA GLU A 256 13.20 -4.22 -17.45
C GLU A 256 12.18 -4.46 -16.33
N HIS A 257 10.96 -4.75 -16.72
CA HIS A 257 9.89 -4.98 -15.75
C HIS A 257 8.81 -5.91 -16.27
N ARG A 258 8.02 -6.40 -15.32
CA ARG A 258 6.86 -7.22 -15.60
C ARG A 258 5.59 -6.41 -15.36
N VAL A 259 4.66 -6.52 -16.29
CA VAL A 259 3.30 -6.00 -16.13
C VAL A 259 2.38 -7.19 -15.84
N THR A 260 1.56 -7.08 -14.81
CA THR A 260 0.55 -8.10 -14.50
C THR A 260 -0.83 -7.44 -14.56
N TYR A 261 -1.73 -8.04 -15.32
CA TYR A 261 -3.11 -7.59 -15.42
C TYR A 261 -4.08 -8.71 -15.08
N TYR A 262 -5.01 -8.41 -14.19
CA TYR A 262 -6.20 -9.19 -13.91
C TYR A 262 -7.42 -8.30 -14.07
N GLY A 263 -8.26 -8.57 -15.07
CA GLY A 263 -9.42 -7.72 -15.38
C GLY A 263 -10.26 -8.27 -16.52
N PRO A 264 -11.43 -7.67 -16.81
CA PRO A 264 -12.38 -8.18 -17.81
C PRO A 264 -11.99 -7.86 -19.27
N ALA A 265 -11.05 -6.94 -19.53
CA ALA A 265 -10.62 -6.62 -20.89
C ALA A 265 -9.92 -7.81 -21.57
N SER A 266 -9.94 -7.87 -22.91
CA SER A 266 -9.16 -8.85 -23.64
C SER A 266 -7.66 -8.55 -23.60
N LEU A 267 -6.84 -9.56 -23.86
CA LEU A 267 -5.37 -9.42 -23.92
C LEU A 267 -4.94 -8.35 -24.93
N GLU A 268 -5.61 -8.27 -26.06
CA GLU A 268 -5.31 -7.30 -27.12
C GLU A 268 -5.64 -5.89 -26.65
N ALA A 269 -6.85 -5.68 -26.12
CA ALA A 269 -7.31 -4.38 -25.64
C ALA A 269 -6.41 -3.82 -24.53
N ILE A 270 -6.05 -4.65 -23.51
CA ILE A 270 -5.17 -4.18 -22.44
C ILE A 270 -3.74 -3.92 -22.93
N SER A 271 -3.25 -4.74 -23.88
CA SER A 271 -1.92 -4.51 -24.48
C SER A 271 -1.85 -3.16 -25.19
N GLU A 272 -2.89 -2.79 -25.95
CA GLU A 272 -2.98 -1.49 -26.63
C GLU A 272 -2.98 -0.33 -25.63
N VAL A 273 -3.79 -0.42 -24.56
CA VAL A 273 -3.84 0.62 -23.53
C VAL A 273 -2.50 0.79 -22.84
N ILE A 274 -1.84 -0.32 -22.44
CA ILE A 274 -0.53 -0.25 -21.79
C ILE A 274 0.48 0.37 -22.76
N THR A 275 0.59 -0.12 -23.99
CA THR A 275 1.55 0.39 -24.97
C THR A 275 1.33 1.88 -25.30
N LYS A 276 0.08 2.34 -25.26
CA LYS A 276 -0.27 3.74 -25.52
C LYS A 276 0.16 4.69 -24.38
N HIS A 277 -0.01 4.28 -23.13
CA HIS A 277 0.14 5.16 -21.98
C HIS A 277 1.43 4.92 -21.19
N HIS A 278 1.95 3.68 -21.17
CA HIS A 278 3.18 3.34 -20.49
C HIS A 278 4.35 3.42 -21.46
N ALA A 279 5.13 4.50 -21.37
CA ALA A 279 6.33 4.63 -22.18
C ALA A 279 7.42 3.68 -21.65
N MET A 280 7.78 2.71 -22.48
CA MET A 280 8.82 1.72 -22.23
C MET A 280 10.14 2.22 -22.85
N ALA A 281 11.27 1.96 -22.21
CA ALA A 281 12.57 2.28 -22.76
C ALA A 281 12.85 1.46 -24.03
N GLU A 282 13.51 2.04 -25.03
CA GLU A 282 13.90 1.30 -26.25
C GLU A 282 14.98 0.26 -25.95
N GLU A 283 15.88 0.56 -25.02
CA GLU A 283 16.93 -0.34 -24.50
C GLU A 283 16.87 -0.33 -22.97
N PRO A 284 15.98 -1.17 -22.35
CA PRO A 284 15.86 -1.23 -20.89
C PRO A 284 17.14 -1.82 -20.26
N THR A 285 17.44 -1.40 -19.02
CA THR A 285 18.65 -1.79 -18.28
C THR A 285 18.35 -2.72 -17.10
#